data_0c14ce55858946537fed8a498c9d55c9
#
_entry.id   0c14ce55858946537fed8a498c9d55c9
#
_cell.length_a   1.000
_cell.length_b   1.000
_cell.length_c   1.000
_cell.angle_alpha   90.00
_cell.angle_beta   90.00
_cell.angle_gamma   90.00
#
_symmetry.space_group_name_H-M   'P 1'
#
loop_
_entity.id
_entity.type
_entity.pdbx_description
1 polymer ?
#
loop_
_entity_poly.entity_id
_entity_poly.type
_entity_poly.pdbx_seq_one_letter_code
_entity_poly.pdbx_strand_id
1 'polypeptide(L)' 'MYNILLKMKTKFEYEQWLKMVDQAKARGKLTDEEYKKLTGTEEE' A
#
# COMPACT_ATOMS: atom_id res chain seq x y z
N MET A 1 -5.44 4.58 6.65
CA MET A 1 -4.94 4.76 5.29
C MET A 1 -5.07 3.55 4.39
N TYR A 2 -5.35 2.41 4.93
CA TYR A 2 -5.41 1.21 4.11
C TYR A 2 -6.45 1.34 3.00
N ASN A 3 -7.67 1.74 3.36
CA ASN A 3 -8.73 1.82 2.36
C ASN A 3 -8.43 2.88 1.30
N ILE A 4 -7.84 3.98 1.72
CA ILE A 4 -7.51 5.04 0.78
C ILE A 4 -6.44 4.56 -0.20
N LEU A 5 -5.42 3.91 0.30
CA LEU A 5 -4.36 3.40 -0.55
C LEU A 5 -4.87 2.32 -1.50
N LEU A 6 -5.81 1.51 -1.01
CA LEU A 6 -6.38 0.49 -1.85
C LEU A 6 -7.13 1.10 -3.03
N LYS A 7 -7.85 2.18 -2.79
CA LYS A 7 -8.54 2.86 -3.86
C LYS A 7 -7.57 3.54 -4.83
N MET A 8 -6.50 4.09 -4.29
CA MET A 8 -5.53 4.78 -5.12
C MET A 8 -4.74 3.83 -6.01
N LYS A 9 -4.75 2.56 -5.68
CA LYS A 9 -4.02 1.57 -6.45
C LYS A 9 -4.43 1.58 -7.92
N THR A 10 -5.70 1.86 -8.19
CA THR A 10 -6.20 1.88 -9.56
C THR A 10 -6.05 3.23 -10.24
N LYS A 11 -5.68 4.27 -9.50
CA LYS A 11 -5.59 5.62 -10.04
C LYS A 11 -4.18 6.03 -10.40
N PHE A 12 -3.20 5.32 -9.91
CA PHE A 12 -1.79 5.64 -10.14
C PHE A 12 -1.10 4.45 -10.73
N GLU A 13 0.04 4.70 -11.35
CA GLU A 13 0.87 3.60 -11.80
C GLU A 13 1.38 2.83 -10.60
N TYR A 14 1.57 1.54 -10.80
CA TYR A 14 1.92 0.66 -9.70
C TYR A 14 3.18 1.13 -8.97
N GLU A 15 4.20 1.52 -9.73
CA GLU A 15 5.45 1.94 -9.09
C GLU A 15 5.27 3.20 -8.27
N GLN A 16 4.52 4.17 -8.78
CA GLN A 16 4.27 5.37 -8.00
C GLN A 16 3.43 5.07 -6.77
N TRP A 17 2.44 4.22 -6.95
CA TRP A 17 1.59 3.83 -5.84
C TRP A 17 2.40 3.12 -4.76
N LEU A 18 3.35 2.27 -5.18
CA LEU A 18 4.20 1.58 -4.22
C LEU A 18 5.01 2.54 -3.37
N LYS A 19 5.49 3.61 -3.97
CA LYS A 19 6.24 4.60 -3.20
C LYS A 19 5.36 5.23 -2.12
N MET A 20 4.10 5.49 -2.45
CA MET A 20 3.19 6.06 -1.46
C MET A 20 2.92 5.07 -0.35
N VAL A 21 2.74 3.80 -0.70
CA VAL A 21 2.50 2.77 0.30
C VAL A 21 3.72 2.63 1.22
N ASP A 22 4.89 2.64 0.64
CA ASP A 22 6.11 2.52 1.40
C ASP A 22 6.28 3.69 2.37
N GLN A 23 5.98 4.89 1.91
CA GLN A 23 6.07 6.06 2.77
C GLN A 23 5.06 5.99 3.90
N ALA A 24 3.85 5.53 3.61
CA ALA A 24 2.84 5.42 4.64
C ALA A 24 3.28 4.42 5.71
N LYS A 25 3.90 3.31 5.28
CA LYS A 25 4.39 2.34 6.24
C LYS A 25 5.51 2.93 7.09
N ALA A 26 6.41 3.66 6.47
CA ALA A 26 7.52 4.28 7.18
C ALA A 26 7.04 5.28 8.21
N ARG A 27 5.92 5.94 7.93
CA ARG A 27 5.36 6.91 8.86
C ARG A 27 4.50 6.29 9.93
N GLY A 28 4.36 4.97 9.92
CA GLY A 28 3.56 4.30 10.92
C GLY A 28 2.07 4.31 10.63
N LYS A 29 1.68 4.64 9.42
CA LYS A 29 0.26 4.67 9.06
C LYS A 29 -0.23 3.34 8.51
N LEU A 30 0.68 2.44 8.24
CA LEU A 30 0.35 1.10 7.78
C LEU A 30 1.10 0.08 8.64
N THR A 31 0.43 -1.02 8.92
CA THR A 31 1.09 -2.15 9.58
C THR A 31 1.70 -3.06 8.52
N ASP A 32 2.54 -3.98 8.98
CA ASP A 32 3.12 -4.96 8.06
C ASP A 32 2.05 -5.76 7.36
N GLU A 33 1.00 -6.13 8.07
CA GLU A 33 -0.07 -6.90 7.47
C GLU A 33 -0.79 -6.11 6.40
N GLU A 34 -1.07 -4.84 6.67
CA GLU A 34 -1.72 -4.00 5.69
C GLU A 34 -0.85 -3.80 4.47
N TYR A 35 0.43 -3.63 4.69
CA TYR A 35 1.36 -3.47 3.58
C TYR A 35 1.36 -4.70 2.68
N LYS A 36 1.38 -5.88 3.28
CA LYS A 36 1.37 -7.11 2.50
C LYS A 36 0.09 -7.25 1.71
N LYS A 37 -1.03 -6.91 2.31
CA LYS A 37 -2.30 -7.01 1.61
C LYS A 37 -2.37 -6.06 0.45
N LEU A 38 -1.85 -4.85 0.64
CA LEU A 38 -1.89 -3.87 -0.42
C LEU A 38 -1.00 -4.27 -1.60
N THR A 39 0.17 -4.78 -1.30
CA THR A 39 1.11 -5.15 -2.36
C THR A 39 0.86 -6.54 -2.91
N GLY A 40 0.00 -7.31 -2.27
CA GLY A 40 -0.32 -8.64 -2.77
C GLY A 40 0.76 -9.67 -2.52
N THR A 41 1.73 -9.36 -1.69
CA THR A 41 2.80 -10.32 -1.44
C THR A 41 2.34 -11.47 -0.59
N GLU A 42 1.12 -11.35 -0.02
CA GLU A 42 0.65 -12.37 0.84
C GLU A 42 -0.21 -13.38 0.15
N GLU A 43 -0.55 -13.27 -1.00
CA GLU A 43 -1.43 -14.10 -1.64
C GLU A 43 -1.18 -15.39 -1.71
N GLU A 44 -1.68 -15.93 -1.51
CA GLU A 44 -1.48 -17.03 -1.53
C GLU A 44 -1.92 -17.61 -1.77
#